data_7b90df98e24551302067a441fb708a44
#
_entry.id   7b90df98e24551302067a441fb708a44
#
_cell.length_a   1.000
_cell.length_b   1.000
_cell.length_c   1.000
_cell.angle_alpha   90.00
_cell.angle_beta   90.00
_cell.angle_gamma   90.00
#
_symmetry.space_group_name_H-M   'P 1'
#
loop_
_entity.id
_entity.type
_entity.pdbx_description
1 polymer ?
#
loop_
_entity_poly.entity_id
_entity_poly.type
_entity_poly.pdbx_seq_one_letter_code
_entity_poly.pdbx_strand_id
1 'polypeptide(L)'
;MLLPDSLVLDWAGPAEAFRITIQALMALGQPPRFQLHFVSLTPTSATSVGVMLSGLKPLPLLDKTLTCWVVLVGQPGSAISVDADSTRAVLHWLRGLRLATGQLVTVCAGSVFAAHADLLAGRRATTHHHHLDELQRIESRCEVVSNRVFVIDGPVFTSAGVTTGIDLFLHRITAICGPALAAQVAQTMVVALRRGPHDPEFSPFLAWRSHLHPGVHRVQDAVSQMPAQAWPVAAMAAVAHASPRHLNRLFALHAGIPPLDYLRRIRLAVARAALESGWNVTQAASMAGFSSSTQLRRAWHQFEMASTPSTIALLSNK
;
A
#
# COMPACT_ATOMS: atom_id res chain seq x y z
N MET A 1 1.72 -8.52 -16.73
CA MET A 1 2.10 -9.95 -16.74
C MET A 1 1.16 -10.68 -15.82
N LEU A 2 0.41 -11.64 -16.34
CA LEU A 2 -0.57 -12.42 -15.59
C LEU A 2 -0.15 -13.88 -15.58
N LEU A 3 -0.06 -14.45 -14.39
CA LEU A 3 0.11 -15.86 -14.14
C LEU A 3 -1.24 -16.48 -13.73
N PRO A 4 -1.40 -17.79 -13.78
CA PRO A 4 -2.56 -18.45 -13.19
C PRO A 4 -2.78 -17.97 -11.75
N ASP A 5 -4.02 -17.80 -11.36
CA ASP A 5 -4.45 -17.31 -10.03
C ASP A 5 -3.96 -15.90 -9.65
N SER A 6 -3.59 -15.07 -10.63
CA SER A 6 -3.24 -13.66 -10.37
C SER A 6 -4.36 -12.95 -9.62
N LEU A 7 -3.99 -12.20 -8.56
CA LEU A 7 -4.90 -11.43 -7.73
C LEU A 7 -5.57 -10.32 -8.54
N VAL A 8 -6.90 -10.32 -8.61
CA VAL A 8 -7.66 -9.42 -9.51
C VAL A 8 -7.40 -7.96 -9.19
N LEU A 9 -7.45 -7.55 -7.92
CA LEU A 9 -7.23 -6.14 -7.55
C LEU A 9 -5.81 -5.65 -7.84
N ASP A 10 -4.82 -6.53 -7.87
CA ASP A 10 -3.44 -6.16 -8.13
C ASP A 10 -3.20 -5.66 -9.57
N TRP A 11 -4.03 -6.10 -10.52
CA TRP A 11 -3.91 -5.67 -11.92
C TRP A 11 -5.10 -4.86 -12.42
N ALA A 12 -6.33 -5.18 -12.00
CA ALA A 12 -7.52 -4.50 -12.49
C ALA A 12 -7.59 -3.03 -12.04
N GLY A 13 -7.28 -2.75 -10.76
CA GLY A 13 -7.23 -1.39 -10.24
C GLY A 13 -6.22 -0.49 -10.98
N PRO A 14 -4.94 -0.88 -11.07
CA PRO A 14 -3.97 -0.19 -11.89
C PRO A 14 -4.36 -0.03 -13.36
N ALA A 15 -4.90 -1.09 -13.98
CA ALA A 15 -5.33 -1.04 -15.38
C ALA A 15 -6.46 -0.02 -15.59
N GLU A 16 -7.43 0.06 -14.68
CA GLU A 16 -8.50 1.07 -14.72
C GLU A 16 -7.94 2.50 -14.56
N ALA A 17 -6.97 2.72 -13.69
CA ALA A 17 -6.30 4.02 -13.57
C ALA A 17 -5.70 4.46 -14.91
N PHE A 18 -5.03 3.57 -15.63
CA PHE A 18 -4.51 3.88 -16.96
C PHE A 18 -5.58 4.08 -18.01
N ARG A 19 -6.61 3.22 -18.03
CA ARG A 19 -7.73 3.36 -18.96
C ARG A 19 -8.40 4.74 -18.83
N ILE A 20 -8.69 5.16 -17.59
CA ILE A 20 -9.27 6.47 -17.30
C ILE A 20 -8.31 7.59 -17.70
N THR A 21 -7.01 7.45 -17.43
CA THR A 21 -5.98 8.41 -17.86
C THR A 21 -5.97 8.58 -19.38
N ILE A 22 -6.00 7.49 -20.14
CA ILE A 22 -6.04 7.51 -21.61
C ILE A 22 -7.30 8.24 -22.09
N GLN A 23 -8.47 7.93 -21.53
CA GLN A 23 -9.72 8.61 -21.88
C GLN A 23 -9.68 10.12 -21.58
N ALA A 24 -9.15 10.50 -20.42
CA ALA A 24 -9.02 11.90 -20.04
C ALA A 24 -8.06 12.68 -20.96
N LEU A 25 -6.93 12.09 -21.35
CA LEU A 25 -6.02 12.68 -22.34
C LEU A 25 -6.69 12.87 -23.69
N MET A 26 -7.41 11.85 -24.18
CA MET A 26 -8.15 11.94 -25.46
C MET A 26 -9.23 13.02 -25.41
N ALA A 27 -9.96 13.15 -24.30
CA ALA A 27 -10.95 14.21 -24.12
C ALA A 27 -10.34 15.62 -24.14
N LEU A 28 -9.07 15.75 -23.77
CA LEU A 28 -8.29 16.98 -23.86
C LEU A 28 -7.61 17.20 -25.22
N GLY A 29 -7.89 16.34 -26.21
CA GLY A 29 -7.25 16.38 -27.53
C GLY A 29 -5.77 15.98 -27.52
N GLN A 30 -5.30 15.33 -26.46
CA GLN A 30 -3.92 14.87 -26.32
C GLN A 30 -3.79 13.40 -26.72
N PRO A 31 -2.66 12.98 -27.30
CA PRO A 31 -2.42 11.59 -27.63
C PRO A 31 -2.30 10.75 -26.35
N PRO A 32 -2.71 9.46 -26.40
CA PRO A 32 -2.52 8.55 -25.28
C PRO A 32 -1.02 8.37 -24.98
N ARG A 33 -0.66 8.46 -23.70
CA ARG A 33 0.73 8.29 -23.24
C ARG A 33 1.05 6.87 -22.83
N PHE A 34 0.07 5.99 -22.78
CA PHE A 34 0.19 4.61 -22.35
C PHE A 34 -0.53 3.68 -23.32
N GLN A 35 0.02 2.49 -23.49
CA GLN A 35 -0.64 1.37 -24.15
C GLN A 35 -0.54 0.16 -23.22
N LEU A 36 -1.69 -0.43 -22.85
CA LEU A 36 -1.74 -1.58 -21.97
C LEU A 36 -1.72 -2.87 -22.78
N HIS A 37 -0.88 -3.80 -22.33
CA HIS A 37 -0.83 -5.16 -22.85
C HIS A 37 -0.95 -6.14 -21.69
N PHE A 38 -1.95 -7.00 -21.73
CA PHE A 38 -2.08 -8.13 -20.83
C PHE A 38 -1.37 -9.33 -21.46
N VAL A 39 -0.31 -9.79 -20.81
CA VAL A 39 0.56 -10.85 -21.35
C VAL A 39 0.61 -12.04 -20.40
N SER A 40 0.68 -13.24 -20.96
CA SER A 40 0.78 -14.50 -20.24
C SER A 40 1.52 -15.52 -21.09
N LEU A 41 1.87 -16.68 -20.52
CA LEU A 41 2.41 -17.84 -21.27
C LEU A 41 1.34 -18.53 -22.10
N THR A 42 0.08 -18.40 -21.71
CA THR A 42 -1.07 -19.00 -22.38
C THR A 42 -2.08 -17.92 -22.76
N PRO A 43 -2.87 -18.11 -23.85
CA PRO A 43 -3.86 -17.12 -24.29
C PRO A 43 -5.04 -16.96 -23.31
N THR A 44 -5.14 -17.84 -22.33
CA THR A 44 -6.15 -17.80 -21.26
C THR A 44 -5.48 -18.02 -19.90
N SER A 45 -6.04 -17.46 -18.84
CA SER A 45 -5.56 -17.63 -17.47
C SER A 45 -6.72 -17.51 -16.47
N ALA A 46 -6.79 -18.40 -15.49
CA ALA A 46 -7.68 -18.25 -14.35
C ALA A 46 -7.20 -17.14 -13.43
N THR A 47 -8.13 -16.46 -12.77
CA THR A 47 -7.84 -15.47 -11.72
C THR A 47 -8.03 -16.07 -10.33
N SER A 48 -7.56 -15.37 -9.30
CA SER A 48 -7.72 -15.74 -7.90
C SER A 48 -9.19 -15.92 -7.43
N VAL A 49 -10.13 -15.39 -8.18
CA VAL A 49 -11.59 -15.51 -7.91
C VAL A 49 -12.30 -16.46 -8.87
N GLY A 50 -11.55 -17.26 -9.64
CA GLY A 50 -12.09 -18.27 -10.54
C GLY A 50 -12.61 -17.74 -11.90
N VAL A 51 -12.50 -16.43 -12.17
CA VAL A 51 -12.85 -15.88 -13.50
C VAL A 51 -11.75 -16.23 -14.50
N MET A 52 -12.15 -16.70 -15.68
CA MET A 52 -11.24 -17.00 -16.78
C MET A 52 -11.02 -15.75 -17.65
N LEU A 53 -9.80 -15.31 -17.75
CA LEU A 53 -9.36 -14.28 -18.69
C LEU A 53 -9.01 -14.94 -20.04
N SER A 54 -9.33 -14.27 -21.14
CA SER A 54 -9.00 -14.70 -22.49
C SER A 54 -8.43 -13.55 -23.33
N GLY A 55 -7.79 -13.88 -24.44
CA GLY A 55 -7.17 -12.88 -25.32
C GLY A 55 -5.85 -12.32 -24.78
N LEU A 56 -5.21 -13.02 -23.85
CA LEU A 56 -3.88 -12.66 -23.36
C LEU A 56 -2.85 -12.82 -24.47
N LYS A 57 -1.95 -11.85 -24.58
CA LYS A 57 -0.87 -11.88 -25.58
C LYS A 57 0.30 -12.70 -25.06
N PRO A 58 1.13 -13.29 -25.96
CA PRO A 58 2.36 -13.94 -25.53
C PRO A 58 3.34 -12.93 -24.92
N LEU A 59 4.32 -13.43 -24.18
CA LEU A 59 5.38 -12.60 -23.63
C LEU A 59 6.16 -11.94 -24.77
N PRO A 60 6.27 -10.60 -24.76
CA PRO A 60 7.04 -9.89 -25.80
C PRO A 60 8.54 -10.13 -25.62
N LEU A 61 9.31 -9.98 -26.69
CA LEU A 61 10.75 -9.87 -26.56
C LEU A 61 11.08 -8.56 -25.81
N LEU A 62 11.87 -8.67 -24.76
CA LEU A 62 12.37 -7.51 -24.02
C LEU A 62 13.59 -6.93 -24.75
N ASP A 63 13.31 -6.16 -25.78
CA ASP A 63 14.32 -5.51 -26.60
C ASP A 63 15.01 -4.35 -25.84
N LYS A 64 16.28 -4.10 -26.14
CA LYS A 64 17.08 -3.00 -25.56
C LYS A 64 16.54 -1.61 -25.92
N THR A 65 15.77 -1.49 -26.99
CA THR A 65 15.19 -0.23 -27.49
C THR A 65 13.82 0.07 -26.92
N LEU A 66 13.14 -0.91 -26.31
CA LEU A 66 11.78 -0.78 -25.85
C LEU A 66 11.72 -0.12 -24.47
N THR A 67 11.21 1.11 -24.41
CA THR A 67 10.84 1.74 -23.15
C THR A 67 9.51 1.17 -22.68
N CYS A 68 9.55 0.16 -21.82
CA CYS A 68 8.35 -0.50 -21.30
C CYS A 68 8.36 -0.59 -19.77
N TRP A 69 7.17 -0.72 -19.21
CA TRP A 69 6.98 -1.13 -17.82
C TRP A 69 6.55 -2.58 -17.81
N VAL A 70 7.31 -3.41 -17.13
CA VAL A 70 6.88 -4.78 -16.81
C VAL A 70 6.20 -4.74 -15.46
N VAL A 71 4.90 -5.00 -15.45
CA VAL A 71 4.09 -5.04 -14.22
C VAL A 71 3.88 -6.49 -13.81
N LEU A 72 4.39 -6.86 -12.65
CA LEU A 72 4.21 -8.16 -12.02
C LEU A 72 3.20 -8.05 -10.89
N VAL A 73 2.25 -8.96 -10.85
CA VAL A 73 1.19 -9.00 -9.82
C VAL A 73 1.32 -10.24 -8.94
N GLY A 74 0.72 -10.18 -7.78
CA GLY A 74 0.76 -11.28 -6.82
C GLY A 74 -0.15 -12.45 -7.19
N GLN A 75 0.11 -13.56 -6.51
CA GLN A 75 -0.73 -14.76 -6.46
C GLN A 75 -1.11 -15.03 -5.00
N PRO A 76 -2.24 -15.71 -4.72
CA PRO A 76 -2.57 -16.11 -3.37
C PRO A 76 -1.61 -17.19 -2.87
N GLY A 77 -1.44 -17.26 -1.56
CA GLY A 77 -0.61 -18.28 -0.90
C GLY A 77 0.26 -17.70 0.18
N SER A 78 0.81 -18.57 1.02
CA SER A 78 1.76 -18.21 2.10
C SER A 78 3.21 -18.16 1.62
N ALA A 79 3.49 -18.75 0.46
CA ALA A 79 4.77 -18.70 -0.24
C ALA A 79 4.53 -18.82 -1.74
N ILE A 80 5.39 -18.20 -2.53
CA ILE A 80 5.31 -18.23 -3.99
C ILE A 80 6.08 -19.44 -4.51
N SER A 81 5.36 -20.38 -5.13
CA SER A 81 5.98 -21.54 -5.75
C SER A 81 6.64 -21.16 -7.09
N VAL A 82 7.91 -21.54 -7.23
CA VAL A 82 8.70 -21.35 -8.45
C VAL A 82 9.00 -22.65 -9.19
N ASP A 83 8.47 -23.77 -8.70
CA ASP A 83 8.80 -25.11 -9.22
C ASP A 83 8.07 -25.46 -10.52
N ALA A 84 6.93 -24.80 -10.80
CA ALA A 84 6.17 -25.02 -12.02
C ALA A 84 6.97 -24.56 -13.26
N ASP A 85 6.89 -25.32 -14.36
CA ASP A 85 7.54 -24.99 -15.63
C ASP A 85 7.12 -23.61 -16.15
N SER A 86 5.86 -23.26 -15.97
CA SER A 86 5.32 -21.95 -16.34
C SER A 86 6.00 -20.83 -15.54
N THR A 87 6.21 -21.00 -14.24
CA THR A 87 6.89 -19.99 -13.43
C THR A 87 8.36 -19.87 -13.82
N ARG A 88 9.05 -20.99 -14.05
CA ARG A 88 10.44 -20.98 -14.52
C ARG A 88 10.60 -20.26 -15.85
N ALA A 89 9.69 -20.48 -16.79
CA ALA A 89 9.69 -19.79 -18.10
C ALA A 89 9.53 -18.26 -17.93
N VAL A 90 8.64 -17.81 -17.03
CA VAL A 90 8.47 -16.38 -16.72
C VAL A 90 9.71 -15.80 -16.05
N LEU A 91 10.31 -16.49 -15.10
CA LEU A 91 11.56 -16.04 -14.45
C LEU A 91 12.70 -15.91 -15.46
N HIS A 92 12.80 -16.87 -16.37
CA HIS A 92 13.79 -16.78 -17.47
C HIS A 92 13.55 -15.55 -18.36
N TRP A 93 12.30 -15.29 -18.74
CA TRP A 93 11.93 -14.11 -19.52
C TRP A 93 12.23 -12.80 -18.74
N LEU A 94 11.91 -12.74 -17.45
CA LEU A 94 12.16 -11.57 -16.58
C LEU A 94 13.64 -11.21 -16.49
N ARG A 95 14.56 -12.20 -16.47
CA ARG A 95 16.00 -11.97 -16.47
C ARG A 95 16.48 -11.23 -17.73
N GLY A 96 15.68 -11.22 -18.79
CA GLY A 96 15.91 -10.41 -19.99
C GLY A 96 15.61 -8.92 -19.82
N LEU A 97 14.89 -8.52 -18.77
CA LEU A 97 14.51 -7.13 -18.52
C LEU A 97 15.75 -6.26 -18.23
N ARG A 98 15.96 -5.24 -19.04
CA ARG A 98 17.05 -4.27 -18.86
C ARG A 98 16.52 -3.04 -18.12
N LEU A 99 16.86 -2.90 -16.84
CA LEU A 99 16.44 -1.77 -16.01
C LEU A 99 17.07 -0.43 -16.43
N ALA A 100 18.02 -0.44 -17.33
CA ALA A 100 18.57 0.79 -17.94
C ALA A 100 17.59 1.46 -18.91
N THR A 101 16.72 0.70 -19.57
CA THR A 101 15.73 1.19 -20.55
C THR A 101 14.29 0.88 -20.15
N GLY A 102 14.05 -0.23 -19.46
CA GLY A 102 12.76 -0.64 -18.95
C GLY A 102 12.58 -0.31 -17.47
N GLN A 103 11.35 -0.39 -17.01
CA GLN A 103 10.98 -0.24 -15.59
C GLN A 103 10.28 -1.49 -15.09
N LEU A 104 10.59 -1.87 -13.85
CA LEU A 104 9.93 -2.95 -13.15
C LEU A 104 8.91 -2.34 -12.18
N VAL A 105 7.68 -2.79 -12.26
CA VAL A 105 6.63 -2.45 -11.30
C VAL A 105 6.09 -3.73 -10.70
N THR A 106 6.11 -3.85 -9.39
CA THR A 106 5.57 -5.03 -8.72
C THR A 106 4.43 -4.64 -7.77
N VAL A 107 3.40 -5.46 -7.75
CA VAL A 107 2.26 -5.32 -6.86
C VAL A 107 2.15 -6.59 -6.02
N CYS A 108 2.00 -6.44 -4.70
CA CYS A 108 1.86 -7.57 -3.78
C CYS A 108 3.06 -8.54 -3.85
N ALA A 109 2.81 -9.86 -3.88
CA ALA A 109 3.82 -10.90 -4.03
C ALA A 109 4.56 -10.87 -5.39
N GLY A 110 4.21 -9.97 -6.32
CA GLY A 110 4.97 -9.73 -7.54
C GLY A 110 6.45 -9.40 -7.29
N SER A 111 6.79 -8.81 -6.13
CA SER A 111 8.17 -8.55 -5.73
C SER A 111 8.96 -9.85 -5.46
N VAL A 112 8.30 -10.90 -5.01
CA VAL A 112 8.92 -12.21 -4.79
C VAL A 112 9.36 -12.83 -6.13
N PHE A 113 8.54 -12.74 -7.17
CA PHE A 113 8.93 -13.14 -8.53
C PHE A 113 10.13 -12.34 -9.05
N ALA A 114 10.12 -11.01 -8.80
CA ALA A 114 11.22 -10.15 -9.19
C ALA A 114 12.54 -10.52 -8.48
N ALA A 115 12.47 -10.92 -7.21
CA ALA A 115 13.62 -11.41 -6.44
C ALA A 115 14.18 -12.72 -7.02
N HIS A 116 13.33 -13.69 -7.36
CA HIS A 116 13.74 -14.93 -8.03
C HIS A 116 14.34 -14.71 -9.42
N ALA A 117 14.07 -13.56 -10.04
CA ALA A 117 14.66 -13.16 -11.32
C ALA A 117 15.92 -12.28 -11.15
N ASP A 118 16.47 -12.12 -9.95
CA ASP A 118 17.65 -11.31 -9.60
C ASP A 118 17.48 -9.79 -9.90
N LEU A 119 16.25 -9.29 -9.97
CA LEU A 119 15.97 -7.89 -10.33
C LEU A 119 15.97 -6.93 -9.13
N LEU A 120 16.02 -7.45 -7.89
CA LEU A 120 15.96 -6.66 -6.65
C LEU A 120 17.30 -6.60 -5.89
N ALA A 121 18.36 -7.21 -6.41
CA ALA A 121 19.68 -7.21 -5.78
C ALA A 121 20.22 -5.78 -5.57
N GLY A 122 20.58 -5.43 -4.35
CA GLY A 122 21.12 -4.11 -3.98
C GLY A 122 20.08 -2.97 -4.07
N ARG A 123 18.79 -3.29 -4.08
CA ARG A 123 17.70 -2.33 -4.17
C ARG A 123 16.84 -2.30 -2.92
N ARG A 124 16.15 -1.19 -2.75
CA ARG A 124 15.07 -1.05 -1.76
C ARG A 124 13.77 -1.52 -2.38
N ALA A 125 13.04 -2.38 -1.67
CA ALA A 125 11.77 -2.90 -2.15
C ALA A 125 10.81 -3.22 -1.00
N THR A 126 9.52 -3.23 -1.30
CA THR A 126 8.48 -3.77 -0.42
C THR A 126 7.68 -4.85 -1.13
N THR A 127 6.89 -5.57 -0.38
CA THR A 127 5.95 -6.60 -0.85
C THR A 127 4.76 -6.64 0.11
N HIS A 128 3.78 -7.50 -0.14
CA HIS A 128 2.72 -7.75 0.83
C HIS A 128 3.31 -8.21 2.17
N HIS A 129 2.77 -7.73 3.28
CA HIS A 129 3.33 -7.96 4.63
C HIS A 129 3.51 -9.44 4.99
N HIS A 130 2.74 -10.35 4.41
CA HIS A 130 2.92 -11.80 4.59
C HIS A 130 4.17 -12.35 3.89
N HIS A 131 4.75 -11.63 2.95
CA HIS A 131 5.89 -12.06 2.13
C HIS A 131 7.18 -11.28 2.39
N LEU A 132 7.24 -10.42 3.42
CA LEU A 132 8.44 -9.63 3.73
C LEU A 132 9.63 -10.54 4.08
N ASP A 133 9.43 -11.52 4.97
CA ASP A 133 10.46 -12.47 5.37
C ASP A 133 10.86 -13.41 4.22
N GLU A 134 9.90 -13.78 3.37
CA GLU A 134 10.15 -14.55 2.16
C GLU A 134 11.04 -13.78 1.18
N LEU A 135 10.70 -12.51 0.91
CA LEU A 135 11.48 -11.64 0.05
C LEU A 135 12.91 -11.46 0.54
N GLN A 136 13.10 -11.19 1.85
CA GLN A 136 14.42 -11.03 2.46
C GLN A 136 15.26 -12.30 2.39
N ARG A 137 14.64 -13.48 2.52
CA ARG A 137 15.31 -14.78 2.44
C ARG A 137 15.75 -15.11 1.01
N ILE A 138 14.94 -14.76 0.00
CA ILE A 138 15.22 -15.04 -1.41
C ILE A 138 16.31 -14.10 -1.95
N GLU A 139 16.22 -12.82 -1.65
CA GLU A 139 17.21 -11.83 -2.08
C GLU A 139 17.78 -11.09 -0.86
N SER A 140 18.80 -11.67 -0.26
CA SER A 140 19.45 -11.14 0.96
C SER A 140 20.12 -9.79 0.75
N ARG A 141 20.46 -9.41 -0.49
CA ARG A 141 21.03 -8.11 -0.86
C ARG A 141 19.97 -7.02 -1.04
N CYS A 142 18.67 -7.36 -1.01
CA CYS A 142 17.59 -6.41 -1.05
C CYS A 142 17.39 -5.76 0.32
N GLU A 143 17.28 -4.44 0.37
CA GLU A 143 16.80 -3.73 1.56
C GLU A 143 15.27 -3.81 1.58
N VAL A 144 14.72 -4.78 2.31
CA VAL A 144 13.27 -4.97 2.42
C VAL A 144 12.69 -3.93 3.36
N VAL A 145 11.84 -3.06 2.82
CA VAL A 145 11.21 -1.96 3.57
C VAL A 145 9.81 -2.38 3.99
N SER A 146 9.62 -2.61 5.28
CA SER A 146 8.32 -2.99 5.86
C SER A 146 7.41 -1.77 6.06
N ASN A 147 6.10 -2.03 6.16
CA ASN A 147 5.06 -1.06 6.48
C ASN A 147 5.13 0.21 5.59
N ARG A 148 5.18 0.02 4.29
CA ARG A 148 5.10 1.08 3.27
C ARG A 148 4.06 0.73 2.22
N VAL A 149 3.29 1.73 1.81
CA VAL A 149 2.33 1.60 0.71
C VAL A 149 3.05 1.17 -0.57
N PHE A 150 4.14 1.86 -0.90
CA PHE A 150 5.03 1.50 -1.99
C PHE A 150 6.45 2.07 -1.78
N VAL A 151 7.41 1.50 -2.47
CA VAL A 151 8.82 1.91 -2.47
C VAL A 151 9.25 2.17 -3.90
N ILE A 152 10.04 3.23 -4.10
CA ILE A 152 10.64 3.62 -5.38
C ILE A 152 12.15 3.58 -5.22
N ASP A 153 12.82 2.82 -6.07
CA ASP A 153 14.27 2.77 -6.17
C ASP A 153 14.72 2.76 -7.64
N GLY A 154 14.97 3.95 -8.16
CA GLY A 154 15.33 4.13 -9.57
C GLY A 154 14.24 3.61 -10.51
N PRO A 155 14.55 2.64 -11.39
CA PRO A 155 13.59 2.06 -12.32
C PRO A 155 12.72 0.96 -11.72
N VAL A 156 12.85 0.67 -10.42
CA VAL A 156 12.08 -0.36 -9.70
C VAL A 156 11.06 0.29 -8.79
N PHE A 157 9.82 -0.13 -8.91
CA PHE A 157 8.66 0.34 -8.16
C PHE A 157 7.96 -0.87 -7.56
N THR A 158 7.83 -0.91 -6.25
CA THR A 158 7.21 -2.05 -5.56
C THR A 158 6.12 -1.58 -4.60
N SER A 159 4.99 -2.25 -4.54
CA SER A 159 3.90 -1.91 -3.62
C SER A 159 3.46 -3.10 -2.77
N ALA A 160 2.89 -2.81 -1.60
CA ALA A 160 2.41 -3.81 -0.66
C ALA A 160 1.19 -4.61 -1.16
N GLY A 161 0.59 -4.19 -2.28
CA GLY A 161 -0.45 -4.97 -2.96
C GLY A 161 -1.87 -4.49 -2.69
N VAL A 162 -2.80 -5.14 -3.36
CA VAL A 162 -4.23 -4.87 -3.35
C VAL A 162 -4.49 -3.39 -3.70
N THR A 163 -5.01 -2.59 -2.78
CA THR A 163 -5.30 -1.16 -3.04
C THR A 163 -4.05 -0.30 -3.17
N THR A 164 -2.91 -0.70 -2.58
CA THR A 164 -1.67 0.08 -2.65
C THR A 164 -1.05 0.10 -4.05
N GLY A 165 -1.40 -0.88 -4.89
CA GLY A 165 -1.11 -0.84 -6.32
C GLY A 165 -1.73 0.38 -7.00
N ILE A 166 -2.99 0.70 -6.68
CA ILE A 166 -3.67 1.89 -7.22
C ILE A 166 -2.93 3.17 -6.83
N ASP A 167 -2.51 3.30 -5.55
CA ASP A 167 -1.74 4.46 -5.08
C ASP A 167 -0.43 4.63 -5.84
N LEU A 168 0.32 3.54 -6.04
CA LEU A 168 1.56 3.54 -6.81
C LEU A 168 1.31 4.03 -8.25
N PHE A 169 0.28 3.54 -8.91
CA PHE A 169 -0.01 3.93 -10.29
C PHE A 169 -0.55 5.36 -10.40
N LEU A 170 -1.36 5.84 -9.47
CA LEU A 170 -1.74 7.26 -9.39
C LEU A 170 -0.52 8.17 -9.17
N HIS A 171 0.44 7.74 -8.34
CA HIS A 171 1.70 8.45 -8.17
C HIS A 171 2.51 8.51 -9.50
N ARG A 172 2.56 7.41 -10.25
CA ARG A 172 3.22 7.37 -11.56
C ARG A 172 2.51 8.24 -12.60
N ILE A 173 1.18 8.23 -12.63
CA ILE A 173 0.38 9.11 -13.48
C ILE A 173 0.65 10.58 -13.13
N THR A 174 0.76 10.93 -11.84
CA THR A 174 1.14 12.27 -11.40
C THR A 174 2.48 12.71 -12.00
N ALA A 175 3.49 11.83 -11.96
CA ALA A 175 4.83 12.14 -12.46
C ALA A 175 4.87 12.32 -14.00
N ILE A 176 4.00 11.65 -14.75
CA ILE A 176 4.03 11.63 -16.23
C ILE A 176 3.01 12.60 -16.83
N CYS A 177 1.83 12.68 -16.24
CA CYS A 177 0.70 13.45 -16.79
C CYS A 177 0.36 14.70 -15.97
N GLY A 178 1.03 14.90 -14.85
CA GLY A 178 0.78 16.03 -13.94
C GLY A 178 -0.27 15.75 -12.87
N PRO A 179 -0.25 16.57 -11.79
CA PRO A 179 -1.10 16.36 -10.62
C PRO A 179 -2.60 16.57 -10.89
N ALA A 180 -2.96 17.49 -11.78
CA ALA A 180 -4.36 17.78 -12.11
C ALA A 180 -5.05 16.57 -12.75
N LEU A 181 -4.41 15.95 -13.75
CA LEU A 181 -4.97 14.76 -14.40
C LEU A 181 -5.04 13.58 -13.44
N ALA A 182 -4.00 13.37 -12.64
CA ALA A 182 -3.99 12.30 -11.64
C ALA A 182 -5.08 12.49 -10.56
N ALA A 183 -5.40 13.74 -10.19
CA ALA A 183 -6.51 14.04 -9.28
C ALA A 183 -7.86 13.70 -9.92
N GLN A 184 -8.06 14.04 -11.19
CA GLN A 184 -9.26 13.70 -11.95
C GLN A 184 -9.44 12.17 -12.05
N VAL A 185 -8.37 11.43 -12.33
CA VAL A 185 -8.38 9.95 -12.37
C VAL A 185 -8.77 9.38 -11.01
N ALA A 186 -8.14 9.84 -9.93
CA ALA A 186 -8.46 9.42 -8.57
C ALA A 186 -9.92 9.71 -8.19
N GLN A 187 -10.45 10.87 -8.58
CA GLN A 187 -11.85 11.23 -8.38
C GLN A 187 -12.80 10.29 -9.13
N THR A 188 -12.49 10.00 -10.40
CA THR A 188 -13.30 9.07 -11.21
C THR A 188 -13.29 7.65 -10.62
N MET A 189 -12.17 7.23 -10.03
CA MET A 189 -12.04 5.95 -9.33
C MET A 189 -12.63 5.97 -7.90
N VAL A 190 -13.12 7.13 -7.43
CA VAL A 190 -13.62 7.32 -6.05
C VAL A 190 -12.57 6.93 -5.00
N VAL A 191 -11.30 7.22 -5.26
CA VAL A 191 -10.23 7.01 -4.30
C VAL A 191 -10.28 8.12 -3.26
N ALA A 192 -10.74 7.80 -2.07
CA ALA A 192 -11.01 8.77 -1.00
C ALA A 192 -9.73 9.42 -0.43
N LEU A 193 -8.62 8.69 -0.43
CA LEU A 193 -7.33 9.17 0.06
C LEU A 193 -6.21 8.62 -0.84
N ARG A 194 -5.33 9.50 -1.30
CA ARG A 194 -4.12 9.12 -2.03
C ARG A 194 -2.96 8.97 -1.05
N ARG A 195 -2.39 7.79 -1.00
CA ARG A 195 -1.24 7.48 -0.15
C ARG A 195 0.06 7.60 -0.94
N GLY A 196 1.13 8.02 -0.26
CA GLY A 196 2.45 8.23 -0.84
C GLY A 196 3.48 7.17 -0.39
N PRO A 197 4.73 7.29 -0.88
CA PRO A 197 5.80 6.32 -0.58
C PRO A 197 6.24 6.31 0.88
N HIS A 198 5.89 7.34 1.64
CA HIS A 198 6.21 7.45 3.07
C HIS A 198 5.07 7.02 3.99
N ASP A 199 3.89 6.76 3.42
CA ASP A 199 2.74 6.35 4.20
C ASP A 199 2.84 4.88 4.59
N PRO A 200 2.32 4.51 5.77
CA PRO A 200 2.29 3.12 6.20
C PRO A 200 1.28 2.31 5.38
N GLU A 201 1.58 1.03 5.17
CA GLU A 201 0.70 0.07 4.50
C GLU A 201 -0.66 -0.01 5.18
N PHE A 202 -0.65 -0.12 6.51
CA PHE A 202 -1.86 -0.11 7.32
C PHE A 202 -2.12 1.26 7.92
N SER A 203 -3.32 1.77 7.73
CA SER A 203 -3.76 2.88 8.56
C SER A 203 -3.79 2.45 10.03
N PRO A 204 -3.57 3.35 10.98
CA PRO A 204 -3.69 3.03 12.41
C PRO A 204 -5.05 2.44 12.80
N PHE A 205 -6.10 2.66 12.01
CA PHE A 205 -7.43 2.07 12.21
C PHE A 205 -7.49 0.58 11.86
N LEU A 206 -6.60 0.08 11.00
CA LEU A 206 -6.52 -1.32 10.59
C LEU A 206 -5.33 -2.05 11.23
N ALA A 207 -4.28 -1.33 11.61
CA ALA A 207 -3.16 -1.89 12.32
C ALA A 207 -3.63 -2.51 13.64
N TRP A 208 -2.97 -3.57 14.07
CA TRP A 208 -3.27 -4.32 15.30
C TRP A 208 -4.64 -4.98 15.34
N ARG A 209 -5.29 -5.23 14.19
CA ARG A 209 -6.61 -5.88 14.09
C ARG A 209 -6.55 -7.30 13.53
N SER A 210 -5.38 -7.86 13.31
CA SER A 210 -5.16 -9.22 12.80
C SER A 210 -5.35 -10.29 13.88
N HIS A 211 -6.48 -10.21 14.61
CA HIS A 211 -6.86 -11.18 15.66
C HIS A 211 -8.37 -11.37 15.65
N LEU A 212 -8.86 -12.42 16.35
CA LEU A 212 -10.28 -12.74 16.42
C LEU A 212 -10.91 -12.47 17.81
N HIS A 213 -10.20 -11.79 18.73
CA HIS A 213 -10.69 -11.61 20.09
C HIS A 213 -11.81 -10.54 20.15
N PRO A 214 -13.08 -10.93 20.47
CA PRO A 214 -14.22 -10.02 20.33
C PRO A 214 -14.18 -8.83 21.29
N GLY A 215 -13.67 -9.01 22.52
CA GLY A 215 -13.55 -7.91 23.49
C GLY A 215 -12.55 -6.84 23.07
N VAL A 216 -11.42 -7.24 22.44
CA VAL A 216 -10.43 -6.30 21.91
C VAL A 216 -11.01 -5.55 20.70
N HIS A 217 -11.70 -6.25 19.78
CA HIS A 217 -12.36 -5.60 18.64
C HIS A 217 -13.40 -4.57 19.08
N ARG A 218 -14.26 -4.87 20.09
CA ARG A 218 -15.22 -3.89 20.60
C ARG A 218 -14.57 -2.60 21.06
N VAL A 219 -13.46 -2.70 21.79
CA VAL A 219 -12.70 -1.50 22.23
C VAL A 219 -12.11 -0.77 21.05
N GLN A 220 -11.50 -1.48 20.11
CA GLN A 220 -10.93 -0.89 18.90
C GLN A 220 -11.99 -0.17 18.07
N ASP A 221 -13.19 -0.75 17.93
CA ASP A 221 -14.31 -0.14 17.21
C ASP A 221 -14.80 1.13 17.92
N ALA A 222 -15.04 1.06 19.24
CA ALA A 222 -15.51 2.19 20.03
C ALA A 222 -14.50 3.38 19.98
N VAL A 223 -13.22 3.09 20.15
CA VAL A 223 -12.15 4.11 20.08
C VAL A 223 -12.05 4.70 18.69
N SER A 224 -12.16 3.87 17.64
CA SER A 224 -12.07 4.34 16.24
C SER A 224 -13.26 5.21 15.83
N GLN A 225 -14.46 4.90 16.34
CA GLN A 225 -15.67 5.68 16.06
C GLN A 225 -15.68 7.02 16.78
N MET A 226 -15.18 7.08 18.01
CA MET A 226 -15.20 8.28 18.85
C MET A 226 -13.83 8.59 19.46
N PRO A 227 -12.79 8.85 18.68
CA PRO A 227 -11.43 9.01 19.18
C PRO A 227 -11.25 10.20 20.12
N ALA A 228 -12.04 11.26 19.94
CA ALA A 228 -11.99 12.46 20.78
C ALA A 228 -12.61 12.28 22.17
N GLN A 229 -13.46 11.25 22.37
CA GLN A 229 -14.06 10.98 23.66
C GLN A 229 -13.00 10.64 24.73
N ALA A 230 -13.31 10.90 25.99
CA ALA A 230 -12.47 10.47 27.11
C ALA A 230 -12.47 8.95 27.23
N TRP A 231 -11.31 8.34 27.02
CA TRP A 231 -11.10 6.89 27.08
C TRP A 231 -10.11 6.50 28.18
N PRO A 232 -10.47 6.63 29.49
CA PRO A 232 -9.67 6.02 30.53
C PRO A 232 -9.70 4.48 30.39
N VAL A 233 -8.65 3.81 30.86
CA VAL A 233 -8.55 2.34 30.73
C VAL A 233 -9.78 1.63 31.32
N ALA A 234 -10.38 2.17 32.40
CA ALA A 234 -11.58 1.63 32.99
C ALA A 234 -12.80 1.66 32.02
N ALA A 235 -12.97 2.75 31.25
CA ALA A 235 -14.04 2.83 30.25
C ALA A 235 -13.81 1.84 29.10
N MET A 236 -12.58 1.72 28.61
CA MET A 236 -12.24 0.70 27.60
C MET A 236 -12.48 -0.73 28.16
N ALA A 237 -12.13 -0.98 29.41
CA ALA A 237 -12.33 -2.27 30.05
C ALA A 237 -13.81 -2.63 30.17
N ALA A 238 -14.67 -1.66 30.48
CA ALA A 238 -16.12 -1.85 30.50
C ALA A 238 -16.65 -2.26 29.12
N VAL A 239 -16.19 -1.62 28.02
CA VAL A 239 -16.56 -2.00 26.66
C VAL A 239 -16.12 -3.43 26.31
N ALA A 240 -14.97 -3.86 26.82
CA ALA A 240 -14.47 -5.22 26.64
C ALA A 240 -15.16 -6.26 27.52
N HIS A 241 -15.99 -5.85 28.49
CA HIS A 241 -16.51 -6.67 29.60
C HIS A 241 -15.37 -7.33 30.42
N ALA A 242 -14.34 -6.56 30.72
CA ALA A 242 -13.14 -7.03 31.42
C ALA A 242 -12.72 -6.07 32.55
N SER A 243 -11.85 -6.52 33.43
CA SER A 243 -11.15 -5.59 34.33
C SER A 243 -10.02 -4.83 33.60
N PRO A 244 -9.60 -3.65 34.09
CA PRO A 244 -8.49 -2.92 33.49
C PRO A 244 -7.20 -3.73 33.34
N ARG A 245 -6.85 -4.56 34.33
CA ARG A 245 -5.70 -5.45 34.29
C ARG A 245 -5.85 -6.51 33.19
N HIS A 246 -7.05 -7.09 33.08
CA HIS A 246 -7.35 -8.10 32.08
C HIS A 246 -7.32 -7.49 30.66
N LEU A 247 -7.89 -6.29 30.45
CA LEU A 247 -7.83 -5.59 29.19
C LEU A 247 -6.39 -5.35 28.73
N ASN A 248 -5.50 -4.88 29.59
CA ASN A 248 -4.09 -4.70 29.23
C ASN A 248 -3.45 -6.01 28.76
N ARG A 249 -3.73 -7.13 29.44
CA ARG A 249 -3.24 -8.46 29.04
C ARG A 249 -3.80 -8.89 27.68
N LEU A 250 -5.08 -8.66 27.44
CA LEU A 250 -5.73 -9.00 26.16
C LEU A 250 -5.14 -8.18 25.01
N PHE A 251 -4.95 -6.88 25.20
CA PHE A 251 -4.32 -6.04 24.17
C PHE A 251 -2.87 -6.45 23.89
N ALA A 252 -2.07 -6.72 24.93
CA ALA A 252 -0.70 -7.19 24.74
C ALA A 252 -0.66 -8.54 23.98
N LEU A 253 -1.57 -9.46 24.29
CA LEU A 253 -1.61 -10.80 23.68
C LEU A 253 -2.13 -10.76 22.24
N HIS A 254 -3.18 -10.00 21.96
CA HIS A 254 -3.88 -10.06 20.68
C HIS A 254 -3.54 -8.90 19.74
N ALA A 255 -3.31 -7.70 20.27
CA ALA A 255 -2.96 -6.52 19.47
C ALA A 255 -1.46 -6.17 19.51
N GLY A 256 -0.69 -6.75 20.42
CA GLY A 256 0.75 -6.48 20.53
C GLY A 256 1.11 -5.11 21.10
N ILE A 257 0.14 -4.30 21.50
CA ILE A 257 0.34 -2.94 22.08
C ILE A 257 -0.60 -2.69 23.26
N PRO A 258 -0.26 -1.77 24.18
CA PRO A 258 -1.16 -1.34 25.24
C PRO A 258 -2.40 -0.59 24.71
N PRO A 259 -3.58 -0.67 25.38
CA PRO A 259 -4.81 0.02 24.95
C PRO A 259 -4.65 1.55 24.84
N LEU A 260 -3.90 2.19 25.74
CA LEU A 260 -3.65 3.63 25.68
C LEU A 260 -2.74 4.03 24.51
N ASP A 261 -1.81 3.17 24.10
CA ASP A 261 -0.96 3.44 22.93
C ASP A 261 -1.75 3.25 21.63
N TYR A 262 -2.67 2.27 21.59
CA TYR A 262 -3.65 2.15 20.52
C TYR A 262 -4.48 3.45 20.39
N LEU A 263 -5.09 3.93 21.48
CA LEU A 263 -5.84 5.20 21.48
C LEU A 263 -4.99 6.38 20.96
N ARG A 264 -3.77 6.52 21.46
CA ARG A 264 -2.87 7.60 21.05
C ARG A 264 -2.58 7.56 19.55
N ARG A 265 -2.35 6.40 18.99
CA ARG A 265 -2.08 6.22 17.55
C ARG A 265 -3.31 6.55 16.70
N ILE A 266 -4.52 6.14 17.13
CA ILE A 266 -5.77 6.54 16.47
C ILE A 266 -5.94 8.08 16.51
N ARG A 267 -5.74 8.71 17.64
CA ARG A 267 -5.80 10.17 17.78
C ARG A 267 -4.76 10.89 16.91
N LEU A 268 -3.54 10.36 16.82
CA LEU A 268 -2.51 10.92 15.92
C LEU A 268 -2.92 10.83 14.46
N ALA A 269 -3.55 9.74 14.04
CA ALA A 269 -4.06 9.60 12.68
C ALA A 269 -5.16 10.64 12.36
N VAL A 270 -6.08 10.87 13.30
CA VAL A 270 -7.11 11.91 13.16
C VAL A 270 -6.48 13.31 13.11
N ALA A 271 -5.54 13.60 14.02
CA ALA A 271 -4.84 14.89 14.02
C ALA A 271 -4.06 15.12 12.72
N ARG A 272 -3.39 14.09 12.20
CA ARG A 272 -2.67 14.17 10.92
C ARG A 272 -3.62 14.47 9.77
N ALA A 273 -4.71 13.75 9.64
CA ALA A 273 -5.73 14.00 8.61
C ALA A 273 -6.31 15.42 8.69
N ALA A 274 -6.55 15.95 9.90
CA ALA A 274 -6.98 17.31 10.09
C ALA A 274 -5.92 18.33 9.62
N LEU A 275 -4.63 18.13 9.97
CA LEU A 275 -3.54 18.99 9.52
C LEU A 275 -3.38 18.97 7.99
N GLU A 276 -3.45 17.80 7.38
CA GLU A 276 -3.41 17.62 5.91
C GLU A 276 -4.60 18.27 5.20
N SER A 277 -5.73 18.41 5.90
CA SER A 277 -6.93 19.14 5.43
C SER A 277 -6.88 20.67 5.69
N GLY A 278 -5.74 21.21 6.13
CA GLY A 278 -5.54 22.64 6.34
C GLY A 278 -5.94 23.18 7.71
N TRP A 279 -6.30 22.31 8.68
CA TRP A 279 -6.55 22.73 10.05
C TRP A 279 -5.25 23.11 10.78
N ASN A 280 -5.31 24.11 11.65
CA ASN A 280 -4.15 24.44 12.47
C ASN A 280 -3.93 23.42 13.59
N VAL A 281 -2.72 23.44 14.20
CA VAL A 281 -2.30 22.46 15.20
C VAL A 281 -3.23 22.41 16.42
N THR A 282 -3.79 23.55 16.84
CA THR A 282 -4.70 23.62 17.99
C THR A 282 -6.05 22.98 17.66
N GLN A 283 -6.59 23.26 16.50
CA GLN A 283 -7.84 22.66 16.02
C GLN A 283 -7.68 21.16 15.81
N ALA A 284 -6.59 20.73 15.16
CA ALA A 284 -6.29 19.31 14.96
C ALA A 284 -6.15 18.56 16.30
N ALA A 285 -5.51 19.18 17.32
CA ALA A 285 -5.44 18.60 18.66
C ALA A 285 -6.81 18.41 19.28
N SER A 286 -7.68 19.40 19.21
CA SER A 286 -9.04 19.34 19.74
C SER A 286 -9.88 18.26 19.05
N MET A 287 -9.87 18.23 17.71
CA MET A 287 -10.61 17.24 16.90
C MET A 287 -10.16 15.80 17.22
N ALA A 288 -8.87 15.60 17.49
CA ALA A 288 -8.33 14.30 17.82
C ALA A 288 -8.50 13.90 19.31
N GLY A 289 -9.02 14.81 20.16
CA GLY A 289 -9.23 14.54 21.59
C GLY A 289 -7.97 14.70 22.45
N PHE A 290 -6.98 15.46 22.00
CA PHE A 290 -5.87 15.92 22.84
C PHE A 290 -6.31 17.16 23.63
N SER A 291 -5.94 17.23 24.90
CA SER A 291 -6.29 18.36 25.78
C SER A 291 -5.58 19.67 25.39
N SER A 292 -4.51 19.60 24.61
CA SER A 292 -3.76 20.76 24.15
C SER A 292 -2.86 20.42 22.95
N SER A 293 -2.44 21.46 22.20
CA SER A 293 -1.43 21.32 21.14
C SER A 293 -0.09 20.82 21.68
N THR A 294 0.24 21.10 22.94
CA THR A 294 1.45 20.58 23.60
C THR A 294 1.35 19.07 23.81
N GLN A 295 0.20 18.56 24.24
CA GLN A 295 -0.03 17.12 24.38
C GLN A 295 0.05 16.41 23.01
N LEU A 296 -0.54 17.00 21.97
CA LEU A 296 -0.41 16.49 20.61
C LEU A 296 1.06 16.41 20.17
N ARG A 297 1.84 17.49 20.34
CA ARG A 297 3.27 17.50 19.96
C ARG A 297 4.09 16.45 20.71
N ARG A 298 3.83 16.25 22.01
CA ARG A 298 4.50 15.19 22.80
C ARG A 298 4.17 13.80 22.28
N ALA A 299 2.89 13.51 22.03
CA ALA A 299 2.47 12.25 21.45
C ALA A 299 3.04 12.06 20.03
N TRP A 300 3.05 13.11 19.22
CA TRP A 300 3.63 13.09 17.89
C TRP A 300 5.11 12.73 17.89
N HIS A 301 5.88 13.37 18.75
CA HIS A 301 7.31 13.10 18.89
C HIS A 301 7.57 11.66 19.37
N GLN A 302 6.69 11.11 20.18
CA GLN A 302 6.83 9.75 20.71
C GLN A 302 6.53 8.67 19.65
N PHE A 303 5.61 8.93 18.73
CA PHE A 303 5.10 7.91 17.80
C PHE A 303 5.34 8.21 16.30
N GLU A 304 5.63 9.46 15.95
CA GLU A 304 5.85 9.94 14.58
C GLU A 304 7.21 10.66 14.50
N MET A 305 8.15 10.13 13.74
CA MET A 305 9.52 10.67 13.69
C MET A 305 9.85 11.49 12.43
N ALA A 306 9.02 11.42 11.37
CA ALA A 306 9.40 11.93 10.04
C ALA A 306 9.06 13.41 9.79
N SER A 307 8.13 14.01 10.54
CA SER A 307 7.71 15.41 10.36
C SER A 307 7.12 15.96 11.65
N THR A 308 6.99 17.29 11.78
CA THR A 308 6.30 17.91 12.92
C THR A 308 4.88 18.32 12.54
N PRO A 309 3.92 18.40 13.51
CA PRO A 309 2.58 18.88 13.23
C PRO A 309 2.56 20.27 12.56
N SER A 310 3.48 21.15 12.93
CA SER A 310 3.61 22.48 12.34
C SER A 310 4.10 22.43 10.88
N THR A 311 4.98 21.52 10.55
CA THR A 311 5.48 21.34 9.17
C THR A 311 4.36 20.86 8.24
N ILE A 312 3.54 19.91 8.69
CA ILE A 312 2.40 19.42 7.91
C ILE A 312 1.39 20.54 7.67
N ALA A 313 1.01 21.28 8.72
CA ALA A 313 0.07 22.40 8.61
C ALA A 313 0.56 23.51 7.65
N LEU A 314 1.88 23.76 7.57
CA LEU A 314 2.46 24.73 6.65
C LEU A 314 2.45 24.25 5.19
N LEU A 315 2.60 22.96 4.96
CA LEU A 315 2.60 22.37 3.61
C LEU A 315 1.19 22.29 3.01
N SER A 316 0.17 22.13 3.85
CA SER A 316 -1.23 22.02 3.43
C SER A 316 -1.89 23.40 3.11
N ASN A 317 -1.28 24.50 3.54
CA ASN A 317 -1.74 25.86 3.30
C ASN A 317 -1.06 26.55 2.10
N LYS A 318 -0.28 25.82 1.31
CA LYS A 318 0.32 26.23 0.04
C LYS A 318 -0.36 25.52 -1.15
#